data_6f2753cf14df5a9cb872fececd32d372
#
_entry.id   6f2753cf14df5a9cb872fececd32d372
#
_cell.length_a   1.000
_cell.length_b   1.000
_cell.length_c   1.000
_cell.angle_alpha   90.00
_cell.angle_beta   90.00
_cell.angle_gamma   90.00
#
_symmetry.space_group_name_H-M   'P 1'
#
loop_
_entity.id
_entity.type
_entity.pdbx_description
1 polymer ?
#
loop_
_entity_poly.entity_id
_entity_poly.type
_entity_poly.pdbx_seq_one_letter_code
_entity_poly.pdbx_strand_id
1 'polypeptide(L)'
;MVKQINWSPLATGELRSLLLSSVQRFGNKEQGKIIYSLFQNALHRITLNPFIGQATEVDNIRYITPCPDYTLFYRHSLLKIEILVLWDNSHKAGKIKSIPTGKQEEASKLL
;
A
#
# COMPACT_ATOMS: atom_id res chain seq x y z
N MET A 1 12.20 14.90 11.71
CA MET A 1 10.78 15.27 11.61
C MET A 1 9.98 14.12 11.03
N VAL A 2 8.88 13.79 11.64
CA VAL A 2 8.01 12.70 11.18
C VAL A 2 7.10 13.23 10.06
N LYS A 3 7.09 12.54 8.93
CA LYS A 3 6.20 12.91 7.83
C LYS A 3 4.77 12.51 8.17
N GLN A 4 3.81 13.31 7.70
CA GLN A 4 2.40 13.01 7.85
C GLN A 4 2.01 11.92 6.86
N ILE A 5 1.21 10.96 7.32
CA ILE A 5 0.71 9.88 6.45
C ILE A 5 -0.76 10.15 6.13
N ASN A 6 -1.05 10.21 4.83
CA ASN A 6 -2.42 10.42 4.35
C ASN A 6 -2.80 9.24 3.45
N TRP A 7 -3.95 8.64 3.70
CA TRP A 7 -4.49 7.56 2.87
C TRP A 7 -5.45 8.15 1.84
N SER A 8 -5.29 7.75 0.58
CA SER A 8 -6.25 8.11 -0.45
C SER A 8 -7.59 7.44 -0.18
N PRO A 9 -8.70 7.97 -0.70
CA PRO A 9 -9.99 7.29 -0.60
C PRO A 9 -9.96 5.88 -1.18
N LEU A 10 -9.27 5.69 -2.31
CA LEU A 10 -9.13 4.38 -2.93
C LEU A 10 -8.42 3.40 -1.99
N ALA A 11 -7.26 3.79 -1.46
CA ALA A 11 -6.49 2.92 -0.59
C ALA A 11 -7.25 2.63 0.72
N THR A 12 -7.97 3.61 1.25
CA THR A 12 -8.79 3.42 2.45
C THR A 12 -9.86 2.37 2.19
N GLY A 13 -10.53 2.45 1.05
CA GLY A 13 -11.55 1.46 0.68
C GLY A 13 -10.97 0.08 0.49
N GLU A 14 -9.79 0.00 -0.12
CA GLU A 14 -9.12 -1.28 -0.33
C GLU A 14 -8.70 -1.92 0.99
N LEU A 15 -8.19 -1.12 1.94
CA LEU A 15 -7.84 -1.62 3.27
C LEU A 15 -9.08 -2.16 3.99
N ARG A 16 -10.17 -1.40 3.94
CA ARG A 16 -11.43 -1.83 4.56
C ARG A 16 -11.91 -3.14 3.97
N SER A 17 -11.87 -3.26 2.65
CA SER A 17 -12.31 -4.48 1.96
C SER A 17 -11.46 -5.69 2.35
N LEU A 18 -10.16 -5.52 2.42
CA LEU A 18 -9.30 -6.65 2.80
C LEU A 18 -9.51 -7.08 4.24
N LEU A 19 -9.74 -6.13 5.16
CA LEU A 19 -10.00 -6.47 6.55
C LEU A 19 -11.33 -7.19 6.71
N LEU A 20 -12.36 -6.77 5.99
CA LEU A 20 -13.65 -7.46 5.98
C LEU A 20 -13.54 -8.86 5.41
N SER A 21 -12.80 -9.00 4.30
CA SER A 21 -12.58 -10.32 3.70
C SER A 21 -11.86 -11.25 4.65
N SER A 22 -10.92 -10.73 5.41
CA SER A 22 -10.19 -11.51 6.41
C SER A 22 -11.14 -12.06 7.49
N VAL A 23 -12.04 -11.22 7.99
CA VAL A 23 -13.03 -11.66 8.97
C VAL A 23 -13.92 -12.75 8.40
N GLN A 24 -14.38 -12.57 7.15
CA GLN A 24 -15.26 -13.55 6.50
C GLN A 24 -14.55 -14.87 6.27
N ARG A 25 -13.27 -14.81 5.85
CA ARG A 25 -12.50 -16.01 5.55
C ARG A 25 -12.13 -16.81 6.81
N PHE A 26 -11.73 -16.13 7.87
CA PHE A 26 -11.19 -16.79 9.07
C PHE A 26 -12.16 -16.81 10.24
N GLY A 27 -13.30 -16.14 10.13
CA GLY A 27 -14.33 -16.17 11.17
C GLY A 27 -14.03 -15.32 12.39
N ASN A 28 -12.93 -14.57 12.39
CA ASN A 28 -12.56 -13.69 13.49
C ASN A 28 -11.65 -12.57 12.99
N LYS A 29 -11.28 -11.68 13.90
CA LYS A 29 -10.50 -10.47 13.55
C LYS A 29 -8.98 -10.66 13.68
N GLU A 30 -8.52 -11.82 14.11
CA GLU A 30 -7.11 -11.99 14.44
C GLU A 30 -6.20 -11.84 13.23
N GLN A 31 -6.56 -12.44 12.10
CA GLN A 31 -5.75 -12.34 10.89
C GLN A 31 -5.69 -10.90 10.38
N GLY A 32 -6.81 -10.18 10.45
CA GLY A 32 -6.84 -8.78 10.06
C GLY A 32 -5.94 -7.92 10.92
N LYS A 33 -5.88 -8.19 12.22
CA LYS A 33 -5.00 -7.47 13.13
C LYS A 33 -3.53 -7.69 12.77
N ILE A 34 -3.18 -8.91 12.40
CA ILE A 34 -1.82 -9.25 11.99
C ILE A 34 -1.45 -8.47 10.73
N ILE A 35 -2.32 -8.49 9.73
CA ILE A 35 -2.12 -7.78 8.47
C ILE A 35 -1.97 -6.28 8.72
N TYR A 36 -2.86 -5.72 9.52
CA TYR A 36 -2.83 -4.30 9.84
C TYR A 36 -1.52 -3.90 10.54
N SER A 37 -1.06 -4.76 11.46
CA SER A 37 0.20 -4.54 12.15
C SER A 37 1.38 -4.49 11.18
N LEU A 38 1.39 -5.40 10.19
CA LEU A 38 2.44 -5.41 9.18
C LEU A 38 2.41 -4.14 8.33
N PHE A 39 1.23 -3.62 8.02
CA PHE A 39 1.09 -2.36 7.30
C PHE A 39 1.62 -1.20 8.15
N GLN A 40 1.28 -1.15 9.42
CA GLN A 40 1.75 -0.09 10.31
C GLN A 40 3.27 -0.10 10.42
N ASN A 41 3.88 -1.27 10.51
CA ASN A 41 5.34 -1.38 10.53
C ASN A 41 5.96 -0.84 9.23
N ALA A 42 5.36 -1.19 8.10
CA ALA A 42 5.85 -0.71 6.81
C ALA A 42 5.73 0.81 6.70
N LEU A 43 4.59 1.36 7.12
CA LEU A 43 4.38 2.81 7.10
C LEU A 43 5.39 3.54 7.99
N HIS A 44 5.69 2.98 9.15
CA HIS A 44 6.69 3.56 10.04
C HIS A 44 8.06 3.63 9.36
N ARG A 45 8.44 2.53 8.70
CA ARG A 45 9.73 2.48 7.98
C ARG A 45 9.79 3.50 6.85
N ILE A 46 8.68 3.68 6.13
CA ILE A 46 8.59 4.66 5.05
C ILE A 46 8.75 6.08 5.58
N THR A 47 8.16 6.39 6.75
CA THR A 47 8.31 7.72 7.32
C THR A 47 9.76 8.02 7.71
N LEU A 48 10.51 7.00 8.11
CA LEU A 48 11.93 7.16 8.45
C LEU A 48 12.80 7.28 7.22
N ASN A 49 12.44 6.57 6.14
CA ASN A 49 13.20 6.62 4.89
C ASN A 49 12.26 6.34 3.72
N PRO A 50 11.73 7.40 3.07
CA PRO A 50 10.79 7.21 1.96
C PRO A 50 11.35 6.49 0.75
N PHE A 51 12.67 6.37 0.65
CA PHE A 51 13.31 5.73 -0.50
C PHE A 51 13.50 4.23 -0.32
N ILE A 52 13.01 3.62 0.77
CA ILE A 52 13.15 2.18 0.96
C ILE A 52 12.31 1.36 -0.02
N GLY A 53 11.21 1.94 -0.54
CA GLY A 53 10.39 1.26 -1.52
C GLY A 53 11.04 1.20 -2.88
N GLN A 54 10.52 0.31 -3.73
CA GLN A 54 10.98 0.19 -5.11
C GLN A 54 10.48 1.36 -5.94
N ALA A 55 11.34 1.90 -6.79
CA ALA A 55 10.96 2.99 -7.69
C ALA A 55 9.97 2.49 -8.74
N THR A 56 9.14 3.41 -9.23
CA THR A 56 8.23 3.16 -10.33
C THR A 56 8.62 4.05 -11.51
N GLU A 57 7.86 3.94 -12.60
CA GLU A 57 8.04 4.81 -13.76
C GLU A 57 7.58 6.24 -13.47
N VAL A 58 6.80 6.44 -12.41
CA VAL A 58 6.31 7.76 -12.03
C VAL A 58 7.20 8.31 -10.93
N ASP A 59 7.67 9.54 -11.11
CA ASP A 59 8.52 10.20 -10.13
C ASP A 59 7.81 10.29 -8.77
N ASN A 60 8.59 10.06 -7.71
CA ASN A 60 8.13 10.17 -6.32
C ASN A 60 7.11 9.11 -5.90
N ILE A 61 6.76 8.18 -6.79
CA ILE A 61 5.89 7.06 -6.44
C ILE A 61 6.75 5.81 -6.31
N ARG A 62 6.62 5.14 -5.17
CA ARG A 62 7.34 3.90 -4.87
C ARG A 62 6.35 2.88 -4.33
N TYR A 63 6.78 1.63 -4.26
CA TYR A 63 5.95 0.58 -3.68
C TYR A 63 6.78 -0.28 -2.72
N ILE A 64 6.06 -0.87 -1.78
CA ILE A 64 6.64 -1.77 -0.78
C ILE A 64 5.65 -2.90 -0.56
N THR A 65 6.14 -4.07 -0.22
CA THR A 65 5.30 -5.24 0.04
C THR A 65 5.34 -5.54 1.54
N PRO A 66 4.37 -5.01 2.33
CA PRO A 66 4.35 -5.21 3.79
C PRO A 66 4.20 -6.67 4.18
N CYS A 67 3.52 -7.45 3.33
CA CYS A 67 3.39 -8.90 3.49
C CYS A 67 3.28 -9.50 2.08
N PRO A 68 3.47 -10.82 1.93
CA PRO A 68 3.50 -11.41 0.58
C PRO A 68 2.26 -11.18 -0.25
N ASP A 69 1.11 -11.00 0.38
CA ASP A 69 -0.17 -10.93 -0.32
C ASP A 69 -0.52 -9.55 -0.83
N TYR A 70 0.15 -8.49 -0.36
CA TYR A 70 -0.25 -7.12 -0.69
C TYR A 70 0.94 -6.24 -0.99
N THR A 71 0.76 -5.34 -1.96
CA THR A 71 1.72 -4.31 -2.31
C THR A 71 1.08 -2.96 -2.08
N LEU A 72 1.84 -2.05 -1.47
CA LEU A 72 1.36 -0.73 -1.11
C LEU A 72 2.13 0.30 -1.92
N PHE A 73 1.41 1.10 -2.72
CA PHE A 73 2.00 2.16 -3.53
C PHE A 73 1.82 3.48 -2.79
N TYR A 74 2.89 4.25 -2.72
CA TYR A 74 2.87 5.52 -2.03
C TYR A 74 3.62 6.58 -2.80
N ARG A 75 3.21 7.83 -2.59
CA ARG A 75 3.93 8.99 -3.09
C ARG A 75 4.54 9.71 -1.91
N HIS A 76 5.82 10.06 -2.02
CA HIS A 76 6.50 10.79 -0.96
C HIS A 76 6.82 12.20 -1.40
N SER A 77 6.73 13.13 -0.45
CA SER A 77 7.12 14.51 -0.64
C SER A 77 7.87 14.94 0.62
N LEU A 78 8.26 16.21 0.65
CA LEU A 78 9.05 16.71 1.79
C LEU A 78 8.32 16.52 3.11
N LEU A 79 7.00 16.76 3.14
CA LEU A 79 6.24 16.82 4.40
C LEU A 79 5.31 15.63 4.63
N LYS A 80 5.02 14.83 3.61
CA LYS A 80 4.01 13.80 3.78
C LYS A 80 4.26 12.56 2.91
N ILE A 81 3.64 11.48 3.33
CA ILE A 81 3.54 10.22 2.59
C ILE A 81 2.07 10.03 2.25
N GLU A 82 1.77 9.86 0.98
CA GLU A 82 0.40 9.59 0.55
C GLU A 82 0.30 8.14 0.11
N ILE A 83 -0.58 7.38 0.75
CA ILE A 83 -0.84 5.99 0.38
C ILE A 83 -1.86 6.01 -0.74
N LEU A 84 -1.44 5.61 -1.93
CA LEU A 84 -2.25 5.77 -3.15
C LEU A 84 -3.09 4.54 -3.46
N VAL A 85 -2.48 3.37 -3.41
CA VAL A 85 -3.10 2.12 -3.86
C VAL A 85 -2.62 0.99 -2.98
N LEU A 86 -3.54 0.09 -2.63
CA LEU A 86 -3.23 -1.17 -1.98
C LEU A 86 -3.57 -2.29 -2.96
N TRP A 87 -2.55 -2.98 -3.47
CA TRP A 87 -2.70 -3.97 -4.52
C TRP A 87 -2.68 -5.39 -3.94
N ASP A 88 -3.69 -6.18 -4.29
CA ASP A 88 -3.76 -7.58 -3.89
C ASP A 88 -2.98 -8.42 -4.89
N ASN A 89 -1.86 -8.98 -4.47
CA ASN A 89 -0.95 -9.72 -5.33
C ASN A 89 -1.54 -11.03 -5.84
N SER A 90 -2.54 -11.56 -5.18
CA SER A 90 -3.14 -12.84 -5.58
C SER A 90 -3.89 -12.73 -6.90
N HIS A 91 -4.35 -11.54 -7.27
CA HIS A 91 -5.09 -11.34 -8.52
C HIS A 91 -4.22 -11.50 -9.75
N LYS A 92 -2.93 -11.21 -9.63
CA LYS A 92 -2.00 -11.19 -10.76
C LYS A 92 -0.70 -11.87 -10.36
N ALA A 93 -0.81 -13.14 -10.01
CA ALA A 93 0.33 -13.91 -9.56
C ALA A 93 1.53 -13.73 -10.49
N GLY A 94 2.67 -13.38 -9.92
CA GLY A 94 3.90 -13.20 -10.68
C GLY A 94 3.99 -11.92 -11.50
N LYS A 95 2.98 -11.07 -11.46
CA LYS A 95 2.95 -9.85 -12.25
C LYS A 95 3.39 -8.61 -11.51
N ILE A 96 3.75 -8.75 -10.25
CA ILE A 96 4.08 -7.60 -9.41
C ILE A 96 5.40 -6.93 -9.80
N LYS A 97 6.19 -7.57 -10.65
CA LYS A 97 7.47 -7.01 -11.08
C LYS A 97 7.33 -5.69 -11.81
N SER A 98 6.19 -5.47 -12.44
CA SER A 98 5.88 -4.20 -13.06
C SER A 98 4.51 -3.75 -12.55
N ILE A 99 4.34 -2.44 -12.47
CA ILE A 99 3.06 -1.89 -12.02
C ILE A 99 2.04 -2.10 -13.14
N PRO A 100 0.87 -2.72 -12.83
CA PRO A 100 -0.20 -2.82 -13.82
C PRO A 100 -0.58 -1.44 -14.33
N THR A 101 -0.71 -1.30 -15.66
CA THR A 101 -0.96 0.00 -16.27
C THR A 101 -2.16 0.72 -15.67
N GLY A 102 -3.26 0.00 -15.47
CA GLY A 102 -4.47 0.60 -14.91
C GLY A 102 -4.26 1.14 -13.51
N LYS A 103 -3.54 0.40 -12.65
CA LYS A 103 -3.26 0.86 -11.30
C LYS A 103 -2.28 2.03 -11.28
N GLN A 104 -1.31 2.01 -12.18
CA GLN A 104 -0.37 3.11 -12.30
C GLN A 104 -1.08 4.40 -12.74
N GLU A 105 -2.02 4.28 -13.67
CA GLU A 105 -2.83 5.41 -14.11
C GLU A 105 -3.69 5.94 -12.97
N GLU A 106 -4.32 5.06 -12.19
CA GLU A 106 -5.10 5.47 -11.03
C GLU A 106 -4.25 6.23 -10.04
N ALA A 107 -3.05 5.72 -9.74
CA ALA A 107 -2.13 6.41 -8.83
C ALA A 107 -1.76 7.78 -9.38
N SER A 108 -1.50 7.87 -10.67
CA SER A 108 -1.16 9.15 -11.31
C SER A 108 -2.30 10.15 -11.24
N LYS A 109 -3.54 9.68 -11.39
CA LYS A 109 -4.71 10.56 -11.32
C LYS A 109 -4.96 11.12 -9.92
N LEU A 110 -4.46 10.44 -8.90
CA LEU A 110 -4.56 10.92 -7.52
C LEU A 110 -3.54 12.03 -7.23
N LEU A 111 -2.61 12.22 -8.11
CA LEU A 111 -1.61 13.26 -7.97
C LEU A 111 -2.16 14.60 -8.41
#